data_dd989c8dd607f27979fc3fcc6164ec9c
#
_entry.id   dd989c8dd607f27979fc3fcc6164ec9c
#
_cell.length_a   1.000
_cell.length_b   1.000
_cell.length_c   1.000
_cell.angle_alpha   90.00
_cell.angle_beta   90.00
_cell.angle_gamma   90.00
#
_symmetry.space_group_name_H-M   'P 1'
#
loop_
_entity.id
_entity.type
_entity.pdbx_description
1 polymer ?
#
loop_
_entity_poly.entity_id
_entity_poly.type
_entity_poly.pdbx_seq_one_letter_code
_entity_poly.pdbx_strand_id
1 'polypeptide(L)'
;MLDKSPELILDNNLAHIKNEFELNIPSLVLCSEPFHKIEFLYRLMNSIENQIVFVDMDLLYTGYVESGMIPKKNNVMIFHPEKENWEEKLTEIISKVSKEKFLVVIDSFNGVYNMFDDLESARFVNSCIMLLSSLANQIGSSVIVTGMARKKENVGWVISPGGKQIIKSEKTGVYFIKKNQNDLIFTTLEGIDRKAFKIEHENI
;
A
#
# COMPACT_ATOMS: atom_id res chain seq x y z
N MET A 1 -12.31 -7.65 -26.94
CA MET A 1 -11.71 -8.63 -26.00
C MET A 1 -12.69 -8.75 -24.84
N LEU A 2 -13.25 -9.93 -24.61
CA LEU A 2 -14.10 -10.19 -23.45
C LEU A 2 -13.27 -10.03 -22.19
N ASP A 3 -13.67 -9.12 -21.34
CA ASP A 3 -13.04 -8.85 -20.02
C ASP A 3 -13.30 -10.10 -19.16
N LYS A 4 -12.35 -11.04 -19.15
CA LYS A 4 -12.46 -12.24 -18.32
C LYS A 4 -12.54 -11.80 -16.87
N SER A 5 -13.59 -12.23 -16.16
CA SER A 5 -13.66 -12.06 -14.71
C SER A 5 -12.41 -12.66 -14.07
N PRO A 6 -11.82 -12.01 -13.06
CA PRO A 6 -10.64 -12.54 -12.38
C PRO A 6 -10.95 -13.90 -11.75
N GLU A 7 -10.01 -14.82 -11.81
CA GLU A 7 -10.10 -16.09 -11.11
C GLU A 7 -10.09 -15.85 -9.59
N LEU A 8 -11.12 -16.36 -8.91
CA LEU A 8 -11.23 -16.21 -7.46
C LEU A 8 -10.52 -17.38 -6.75
N ILE A 9 -9.46 -17.06 -6.03
CA ILE A 9 -8.69 -18.00 -5.22
C ILE A 9 -9.22 -17.96 -3.78
N LEU A 10 -9.66 -19.09 -3.24
CA LEU A 10 -10.35 -19.17 -1.94
C LEU A 10 -9.46 -19.61 -0.77
N ASP A 11 -8.24 -20.12 -1.02
CA ASP A 11 -7.37 -20.66 0.03
C ASP A 11 -6.36 -19.64 0.55
N ASN A 12 -6.13 -19.65 1.86
CA ASN A 12 -5.16 -18.85 2.67
C ASN A 12 -4.59 -17.59 2.00
N ASN A 13 -5.47 -16.64 1.73
CA ASN A 13 -5.25 -15.56 0.79
C ASN A 13 -4.20 -14.53 1.24
N LEU A 14 -3.99 -14.34 2.56
CA LEU A 14 -2.96 -13.42 3.05
C LEU A 14 -1.55 -13.89 2.72
N ALA A 15 -1.30 -15.21 2.72
CA ALA A 15 0.01 -15.75 2.32
C ALA A 15 0.28 -15.50 0.83
N HIS A 16 -0.74 -15.69 -0.02
CA HIS A 16 -0.64 -15.39 -1.45
C HIS A 16 -0.45 -13.89 -1.73
N ILE A 17 -1.17 -13.02 -1.00
CA ILE A 17 -1.03 -11.57 -1.11
C ILE A 17 0.37 -11.11 -0.68
N LYS A 18 0.93 -11.68 0.39
CA LYS A 18 2.33 -11.41 0.80
C LYS A 18 3.32 -11.78 -0.31
N ASN A 19 3.14 -12.95 -0.92
CA ASN A 19 3.97 -13.39 -2.04
C ASN A 19 3.86 -12.44 -3.25
N GLU A 20 2.64 -11.95 -3.57
CA GLU A 20 2.46 -10.92 -4.59
C GLU A 20 3.26 -9.64 -4.27
N PHE A 21 3.30 -9.21 -3.00
CA PHE A 21 4.07 -8.03 -2.58
C PHE A 21 5.59 -8.25 -2.55
N GLU A 22 6.06 -9.47 -2.37
CA GLU A 22 7.48 -9.82 -2.47
C GLU A 22 7.95 -9.87 -3.93
N LEU A 23 7.08 -10.28 -4.85
CA LEU A 23 7.38 -10.35 -6.29
C LEU A 23 7.26 -9.01 -7.00
N ASN A 24 6.38 -8.13 -6.51
CA ASN A 24 6.04 -6.88 -7.18
C ASN A 24 6.34 -5.67 -6.28
N ILE A 25 7.46 -4.99 -6.52
CA ILE A 25 7.96 -3.88 -5.71
C ILE A 25 8.20 -2.64 -6.59
N PRO A 26 7.53 -1.51 -6.31
CA PRO A 26 6.50 -1.31 -5.29
C PRO A 26 5.15 -1.92 -5.65
N SER A 27 4.36 -2.25 -4.64
CA SER A 27 2.97 -2.66 -4.78
C SER A 27 2.03 -1.49 -4.52
N LEU A 28 1.26 -1.08 -5.53
CA LEU A 28 0.26 -0.03 -5.42
C LEU A 28 -1.10 -0.65 -5.08
N VAL A 29 -1.61 -0.36 -3.90
CA VAL A 29 -2.88 -0.88 -3.41
C VAL A 29 -3.93 0.22 -3.40
N LEU A 30 -4.91 0.12 -4.30
CA LEU A 30 -5.97 1.08 -4.51
C LEU A 30 -7.26 0.66 -3.78
N CYS A 31 -8.00 1.65 -3.27
CA CYS A 31 -9.32 1.44 -2.69
C CYS A 31 -10.23 2.63 -3.00
N SER A 32 -11.55 2.42 -2.93
CA SER A 32 -12.53 3.51 -3.06
C SER A 32 -12.98 4.04 -1.70
N GLU A 33 -12.77 3.27 -0.63
CA GLU A 33 -13.25 3.57 0.73
C GLU A 33 -12.09 3.53 1.72
N PRO A 34 -11.85 4.60 2.49
CA PRO A 34 -10.74 4.67 3.45
C PRO A 34 -10.79 3.56 4.51
N PHE A 35 -12.01 3.22 4.96
CA PHE A 35 -12.19 2.17 5.97
C PHE A 35 -11.73 0.80 5.47
N HIS A 36 -12.02 0.44 4.21
CA HIS A 36 -11.56 -0.83 3.63
C HIS A 36 -10.03 -0.88 3.53
N LYS A 37 -9.40 0.27 3.26
CA LYS A 37 -7.94 0.41 3.25
C LYS A 37 -7.36 0.05 4.62
N ILE A 38 -7.88 0.68 5.68
CA ILE A 38 -7.40 0.45 7.05
C ILE A 38 -7.66 -0.98 7.50
N GLU A 39 -8.86 -1.52 7.22
CA GLU A 39 -9.19 -2.91 7.54
C GLU A 39 -8.21 -3.89 6.87
N PHE A 40 -7.89 -3.67 5.59
CA PHE A 40 -6.90 -4.47 4.86
C PHE A 40 -5.51 -4.36 5.48
N LEU A 41 -5.01 -3.13 5.70
CA LEU A 41 -3.69 -2.89 6.27
C LEU A 41 -3.56 -3.52 7.66
N TYR A 42 -4.58 -3.40 8.49
CA TYR A 42 -4.60 -4.01 9.82
C TYR A 42 -4.45 -5.54 9.74
N ARG A 43 -5.25 -6.21 8.89
CA ARG A 43 -5.19 -7.66 8.71
C ARG A 43 -3.84 -8.11 8.14
N LEU A 44 -3.35 -7.41 7.13
CA LEU A 44 -2.04 -7.68 6.53
C LEU A 44 -0.93 -7.56 7.57
N MET A 45 -0.88 -6.45 8.30
CA MET A 45 0.15 -6.22 9.30
C MET A 45 0.07 -7.21 10.47
N ASN A 46 -1.14 -7.67 10.83
CA ASN A 46 -1.31 -8.72 11.84
C ASN A 46 -0.69 -10.05 11.42
N SER A 47 -0.66 -10.33 10.14
CA SER A 47 -0.08 -11.56 9.60
C SER A 47 1.44 -11.48 9.36
N ILE A 48 2.09 -10.34 9.69
CA ILE A 48 3.53 -10.10 9.47
C ILE A 48 4.25 -10.05 10.82
N GLU A 49 5.29 -10.87 10.95
CA GLU A 49 6.15 -10.93 12.15
C GLU A 49 7.34 -9.96 12.06
N ASN A 50 7.82 -9.70 10.83
CA ASN A 50 8.92 -8.77 10.60
C ASN A 50 8.55 -7.34 11.04
N GLN A 51 9.56 -6.50 11.20
CA GLN A 51 9.38 -5.08 11.47
C GLN A 51 8.64 -4.39 10.32
N ILE A 52 7.78 -3.44 10.66
CA ILE A 52 6.98 -2.67 9.72
C ILE A 52 7.31 -1.19 9.91
N VAL A 53 7.67 -0.53 8.82
CA VAL A 53 7.78 0.93 8.75
C VAL A 53 6.49 1.45 8.12
N PHE A 54 5.70 2.15 8.89
CA PHE A 54 4.42 2.72 8.46
C PHE A 54 4.54 4.24 8.35
N VAL A 55 4.50 4.75 7.13
CA VAL A 55 4.52 6.19 6.84
C VAL A 55 3.07 6.64 6.72
N ASP A 56 2.51 7.20 7.80
CA ASP A 56 1.11 7.61 7.90
C ASP A 56 0.94 9.08 7.49
N MET A 57 0.56 9.28 6.24
CA MET A 57 0.37 10.62 5.65
C MET A 57 -1.05 11.16 5.83
N ASP A 58 -2.01 10.24 6.01
CA ASP A 58 -3.43 10.59 6.15
C ASP A 58 -3.84 10.70 7.64
N LEU A 59 -2.95 10.30 8.57
CA LEU A 59 -3.18 10.20 10.02
C LEU A 59 -4.35 9.28 10.41
N LEU A 60 -4.84 8.51 9.45
CA LEU A 60 -6.03 7.70 9.65
C LEU A 60 -5.72 6.45 10.48
N TYR A 61 -4.65 5.73 10.16
CA TYR A 61 -4.22 4.56 10.92
C TYR A 61 -3.88 4.94 12.37
N THR A 62 -3.12 6.00 12.56
CA THR A 62 -2.75 6.53 13.88
C THR A 62 -3.99 6.88 14.68
N GLY A 63 -4.97 7.57 14.09
CA GLY A 63 -6.23 7.91 14.77
C GLY A 63 -7.00 6.67 15.26
N TYR A 64 -7.01 5.58 14.49
CA TYR A 64 -7.63 4.31 14.91
C TYR A 64 -6.86 3.63 16.05
N VAL A 65 -5.52 3.71 16.04
CA VAL A 65 -4.68 3.17 17.12
C VAL A 65 -4.85 4.00 18.41
N GLU A 66 -4.81 5.32 18.31
CA GLU A 66 -4.95 6.22 19.47
C GLU A 66 -6.34 6.18 20.10
N SER A 67 -7.38 5.98 19.27
CA SER A 67 -8.75 5.80 19.79
C SER A 67 -9.01 4.40 20.39
N GLY A 68 -8.04 3.49 20.31
CA GLY A 68 -8.17 2.12 20.79
C GLY A 68 -9.03 1.20 19.90
N MET A 69 -9.41 1.66 18.71
CA MET A 69 -10.16 0.82 17.74
C MET A 69 -9.27 -0.24 17.09
N ILE A 70 -7.98 0.06 16.99
CA ILE A 70 -6.95 -0.88 16.53
C ILE A 70 -5.88 -1.02 17.61
N PRO A 71 -5.53 -2.24 18.05
CA PRO A 71 -4.48 -2.43 19.04
C PRO A 71 -3.12 -2.03 18.49
N LYS A 72 -2.33 -1.33 19.32
CA LYS A 72 -0.97 -0.95 18.98
C LYS A 72 -0.08 -2.19 18.88
N LYS A 73 0.70 -2.28 17.81
CA LYS A 73 1.65 -3.39 17.59
C LYS A 73 3.08 -2.97 17.85
N ASN A 74 3.85 -3.81 18.53
CA ASN A 74 5.24 -3.53 18.90
C ASN A 74 6.21 -3.59 17.70
N ASN A 75 5.85 -4.30 16.64
CA ASN A 75 6.66 -4.41 15.44
C ASN A 75 6.30 -3.36 14.37
N VAL A 76 5.45 -2.37 14.68
CA VAL A 76 5.07 -1.28 13.78
C VAL A 76 5.69 0.03 14.28
N MET A 77 6.59 0.58 13.46
CA MET A 77 7.14 1.92 13.66
C MET A 77 6.37 2.90 12.77
N ILE A 78 5.67 3.85 13.39
CA ILE A 78 4.86 4.84 12.67
C ILE A 78 5.69 6.12 12.51
N PHE A 79 5.71 6.64 11.29
CA PHE A 79 6.32 7.91 10.92
C PHE A 79 5.26 8.86 10.40
N HIS A 80 5.28 10.10 10.89
CA HIS A 80 4.43 11.20 10.42
C HIS A 80 5.33 12.27 9.82
N PRO A 81 5.76 12.16 8.55
CA PRO A 81 6.55 13.21 7.92
C PRO A 81 5.69 14.45 7.66
N GLU A 82 6.28 15.59 7.87
CA GLU A 82 5.78 16.90 7.46
C GLU A 82 6.69 17.45 6.37
N LYS A 83 6.24 18.47 5.65
CA LYS A 83 7.01 19.06 4.54
C LYS A 83 8.41 19.49 4.99
N GLU A 84 8.50 20.07 6.20
CA GLU A 84 9.71 20.61 6.80
C GLU A 84 10.71 19.55 7.26
N ASN A 85 10.25 18.34 7.60
CA ASN A 85 11.09 17.27 8.14
C ASN A 85 11.16 16.03 7.23
N TRP A 86 10.60 16.10 6.02
CA TRP A 86 10.51 14.95 5.11
C TRP A 86 11.87 14.30 4.83
N GLU A 87 12.90 15.10 4.55
CA GLU A 87 14.24 14.58 4.23
C GLU A 87 14.87 13.85 5.42
N GLU A 88 14.72 14.41 6.62
CA GLU A 88 15.20 13.79 7.86
C GLU A 88 14.49 12.44 8.09
N LYS A 89 13.17 12.42 8.00
CA LYS A 89 12.37 11.22 8.20
C LYS A 89 12.66 10.16 7.13
N LEU A 90 12.82 10.56 5.87
CA LEU A 90 13.21 9.65 4.81
C LEU A 90 14.59 9.03 5.07
N THR A 91 15.56 9.83 5.52
CA THR A 91 16.90 9.35 5.87
C THR A 91 16.84 8.33 7.02
N GLU A 92 16.03 8.59 8.04
CA GLU A 92 15.80 7.66 9.14
C GLU A 92 15.19 6.34 8.64
N ILE A 93 14.17 6.40 7.80
CA ILE A 93 13.52 5.23 7.18
C ILE A 93 14.53 4.42 6.37
N ILE A 94 15.31 5.08 5.50
CA ILE A 94 16.33 4.43 4.67
C ILE A 94 17.37 3.73 5.55
N SER A 95 17.84 4.38 6.60
CA SER A 95 18.82 3.80 7.54
C SER A 95 18.30 2.55 8.23
N LYS A 96 17.00 2.45 8.50
CA LYS A 96 16.38 1.27 9.09
C LYS A 96 16.18 0.16 8.04
N VAL A 97 15.55 0.49 6.93
CA VAL A 97 15.20 -0.46 5.86
C VAL A 97 16.45 -1.09 5.22
N SER A 98 17.60 -0.41 5.23
CA SER A 98 18.84 -0.95 4.66
C SER A 98 19.55 -2.00 5.50
N LYS A 99 19.13 -2.24 6.75
CA LYS A 99 19.83 -3.13 7.70
C LYS A 99 19.21 -4.50 7.84
N GLU A 100 17.92 -4.60 7.67
CA GLU A 100 17.16 -5.84 7.89
C GLU A 100 15.91 -5.89 7.04
N LYS A 101 15.25 -7.04 6.96
CA LYS A 101 14.02 -7.22 6.18
C LYS A 101 12.84 -6.51 6.86
N PHE A 102 12.20 -5.56 6.13
CA PHE A 102 11.04 -4.78 6.54
C PHE A 102 9.88 -4.92 5.58
N LEU A 103 8.67 -4.64 6.08
CA LEU A 103 7.59 -4.13 5.25
C LEU A 103 7.55 -2.61 5.36
N VAL A 104 7.64 -1.91 4.25
CA VAL A 104 7.40 -0.46 4.20
C VAL A 104 5.99 -0.21 3.67
N VAL A 105 5.18 0.53 4.42
CA VAL A 105 3.83 0.97 4.02
C VAL A 105 3.83 2.49 3.94
N ILE A 106 3.44 3.03 2.79
CA ILE A 106 3.21 4.48 2.59
C ILE A 106 1.70 4.69 2.44
N ASP A 107 1.07 5.22 3.47
CA ASP A 107 -0.37 5.45 3.56
C ASP A 107 -0.69 6.94 3.74
N SER A 108 -1.04 7.64 2.69
CA SER A 108 -1.23 7.20 1.32
C SER A 108 -0.47 8.08 0.32
N PHE A 109 -0.37 7.61 -0.93
CA PHE A 109 0.15 8.41 -2.03
C PHE A 109 -0.59 9.74 -2.22
N ASN A 110 -1.90 9.75 -1.95
CA ASN A 110 -2.70 10.96 -1.98
C ASN A 110 -2.26 11.95 -0.90
N GLY A 111 -1.98 11.49 0.32
CA GLY A 111 -1.50 12.31 1.43
C GLY A 111 -0.14 12.94 1.12
N VAL A 112 0.80 12.14 0.58
CA VAL A 112 2.11 12.66 0.16
C VAL A 112 1.96 13.77 -0.89
N TYR A 113 1.10 13.58 -1.90
CA TYR A 113 0.86 14.60 -2.92
C TYR A 113 0.18 15.86 -2.37
N ASN A 114 -0.64 15.73 -1.34
CA ASN A 114 -1.29 16.89 -0.72
C ASN A 114 -0.31 17.72 0.11
N MET A 115 0.74 17.08 0.63
CA MET A 115 1.80 17.77 1.34
C MET A 115 2.69 18.62 0.41
N PHE A 116 2.84 18.17 -0.84
CA PHE A 116 3.67 18.81 -1.86
C PHE A 116 2.80 19.26 -3.03
N ASP A 117 2.56 20.56 -3.18
CA ASP A 117 1.58 21.12 -4.11
C ASP A 117 2.07 21.34 -5.56
N ASP A 118 3.34 21.06 -5.84
CA ASP A 118 3.97 21.36 -7.14
C ASP A 118 4.43 20.13 -7.92
N LEU A 119 4.79 20.31 -9.18
CA LEU A 119 5.21 19.24 -10.08
C LEU A 119 6.59 18.65 -9.69
N GLU A 120 7.49 19.47 -9.14
CA GLU A 120 8.81 19.01 -8.72
C GLU A 120 8.70 18.08 -7.52
N SER A 121 7.79 18.40 -6.62
CA SER A 121 7.44 17.57 -5.47
C SER A 121 6.86 16.22 -5.89
N ALA A 122 6.07 16.17 -6.94
CA ALA A 122 5.57 14.92 -7.50
C ALA A 122 6.70 14.01 -8.01
N ARG A 123 7.71 14.59 -8.65
CA ARG A 123 8.92 13.87 -9.08
C ARG A 123 9.74 13.40 -7.89
N PHE A 124 9.91 14.25 -6.89
CA PHE A 124 10.60 13.92 -5.65
C PHE A 124 9.96 12.74 -4.93
N VAL A 125 8.64 12.77 -4.73
CA VAL A 125 7.87 11.67 -4.10
C VAL A 125 8.08 10.35 -4.86
N ASN A 126 7.96 10.36 -6.18
CA ASN A 126 8.20 9.17 -6.98
C ASN A 126 9.65 8.68 -6.87
N SER A 127 10.63 9.59 -6.81
CA SER A 127 12.03 9.24 -6.59
C SER A 127 12.24 8.57 -5.23
N CYS A 128 11.60 9.05 -4.16
CA CYS A 128 11.62 8.43 -2.84
C CYS A 128 11.04 7.01 -2.85
N ILE A 129 9.88 6.83 -3.47
CA ILE A 129 9.23 5.51 -3.61
C ILE A 129 10.15 4.55 -4.38
N MET A 130 10.74 5.01 -5.48
CA MET A 130 11.65 4.19 -6.29
C MET A 130 12.94 3.84 -5.54
N LEU A 131 13.50 4.77 -4.75
CA LEU A 131 14.68 4.53 -3.90
C LEU A 131 14.37 3.46 -2.84
N LEU A 132 13.28 3.62 -2.09
CA LEU A 132 12.83 2.63 -1.09
C LEU A 132 12.56 1.27 -1.74
N SER A 133 11.96 1.25 -2.92
CA SER A 133 11.69 0.03 -3.67
C SER A 133 12.97 -0.66 -4.12
N SER A 134 13.97 0.10 -4.56
CA SER A 134 15.29 -0.43 -4.94
C SER A 134 16.00 -1.06 -3.75
N LEU A 135 16.01 -0.39 -2.61
CA LEU A 135 16.60 -0.92 -1.37
C LEU A 135 15.85 -2.17 -0.89
N ALA A 136 14.52 -2.13 -0.88
CA ALA A 136 13.69 -3.25 -0.49
C ALA A 136 13.96 -4.49 -1.36
N ASN A 137 14.07 -4.33 -2.67
CA ASN A 137 14.37 -5.41 -3.60
C ASN A 137 15.75 -6.06 -3.34
N GLN A 138 16.75 -5.28 -2.89
CA GLN A 138 18.09 -5.81 -2.58
C GLN A 138 18.12 -6.72 -1.35
N ILE A 139 17.28 -6.45 -0.37
CA ILE A 139 17.26 -7.18 0.92
C ILE A 139 16.04 -8.09 1.09
N GLY A 140 15.25 -8.29 0.04
CA GLY A 140 14.04 -9.13 0.08
C GLY A 140 12.91 -8.54 0.94
N SER A 141 12.83 -7.22 1.06
CA SER A 141 11.75 -6.47 1.72
C SER A 141 10.65 -6.13 0.72
N SER A 142 9.51 -5.64 1.22
CA SER A 142 8.39 -5.20 0.39
C SER A 142 8.06 -3.73 0.63
N VAL A 143 7.59 -3.04 -0.42
CA VAL A 143 7.09 -1.66 -0.35
C VAL A 143 5.66 -1.63 -0.86
N ILE A 144 4.74 -1.21 -0.01
CA ILE A 144 3.34 -1.01 -0.32
C ILE A 144 3.04 0.48 -0.31
N VAL A 145 2.42 0.96 -1.36
CA VAL A 145 1.92 2.32 -1.45
C VAL A 145 0.41 2.25 -1.61
N THR A 146 -0.33 2.81 -0.68
CA THR A 146 -1.78 2.85 -0.79
C THR A 146 -2.25 4.10 -1.52
N GLY A 147 -3.43 4.06 -2.09
CA GLY A 147 -4.03 5.21 -2.75
C GLY A 147 -5.54 5.10 -2.86
N MET A 148 -6.21 6.25 -2.78
CA MET A 148 -7.63 6.35 -3.11
C MET A 148 -7.81 6.26 -4.62
N ALA A 149 -8.84 5.54 -5.04
CA ALA A 149 -9.16 5.34 -6.44
C ALA A 149 -10.61 5.65 -6.74
N ARG A 150 -10.87 6.04 -7.98
CA ARG A 150 -12.21 6.18 -8.54
C ARG A 150 -12.33 5.40 -9.83
N LYS A 151 -13.52 4.93 -10.13
CA LYS A 151 -13.83 4.31 -11.40
C LYS A 151 -14.00 5.41 -12.48
N LYS A 152 -13.27 5.28 -13.58
CA LYS A 152 -13.40 6.13 -14.75
C LYS A 152 -13.97 5.30 -15.90
N GLU A 153 -14.97 5.80 -16.59
CA GLU A 153 -15.56 5.12 -17.75
C GLU A 153 -14.49 4.81 -18.79
N ASN A 154 -14.55 3.63 -19.38
CA ASN A 154 -13.65 3.11 -20.40
C ASN A 154 -12.16 2.95 -20.00
N VAL A 155 -11.77 3.30 -18.77
CA VAL A 155 -10.37 3.20 -18.28
C VAL A 155 -10.26 2.25 -17.08
N GLY A 156 -11.33 2.11 -16.29
CA GLY A 156 -11.33 1.32 -15.06
C GLY A 156 -10.94 2.13 -13.82
N TRP A 157 -10.25 1.52 -12.88
CA TRP A 157 -9.83 2.15 -11.63
C TRP A 157 -8.59 3.01 -11.83
N VAL A 158 -8.66 4.27 -11.40
CA VAL A 158 -7.56 5.25 -11.48
C VAL A 158 -7.39 5.94 -10.14
N ILE A 159 -6.15 6.38 -9.84
CA ILE A 159 -5.88 7.14 -8.61
C ILE A 159 -6.72 8.41 -8.59
N SER A 160 -7.30 8.73 -7.44
CA SER A 160 -8.11 9.92 -7.21
C SER A 160 -7.40 10.87 -6.22
N PRO A 161 -7.43 12.19 -6.43
CA PRO A 161 -7.93 12.89 -7.62
C PRO A 161 -7.06 12.71 -8.85
N GLY A 162 -7.63 12.91 -10.03
CA GLY A 162 -6.94 12.70 -11.30
C GLY A 162 -5.70 13.58 -11.49
N GLY A 163 -4.79 13.12 -12.35
CA GLY A 163 -3.50 13.77 -12.64
C GLY A 163 -2.33 13.25 -11.80
N LYS A 164 -2.58 12.60 -10.69
CA LYS A 164 -1.55 12.00 -9.84
C LYS A 164 -1.16 10.62 -10.38
N GLN A 165 0.12 10.40 -10.62
CA GLN A 165 0.61 9.14 -11.16
C GLN A 165 1.83 8.65 -10.37
N ILE A 166 1.85 7.36 -10.07
CA ILE A 166 3.06 6.66 -9.62
C ILE A 166 3.82 6.21 -10.87
N ILE A 167 5.13 6.45 -10.87
CA ILE A 167 6.00 5.90 -11.91
C ILE A 167 6.01 4.37 -11.72
N LYS A 168 5.59 3.67 -12.78
CA LYS A 168 5.56 2.21 -12.79
C LYS A 168 6.79 1.66 -13.47
N SER A 169 7.34 0.60 -12.90
CA SER A 169 8.32 -0.28 -13.51
C SER A 169 7.65 -1.59 -13.95
N GLU A 170 8.36 -2.45 -14.64
CA GLU A 170 7.88 -3.80 -14.97
C GLU A 170 7.55 -4.66 -13.73
N LYS A 171 8.16 -4.32 -12.59
CA LYS A 171 7.94 -4.97 -11.29
C LYS A 171 6.87 -4.31 -10.43
N THR A 172 6.20 -3.27 -10.90
CA THR A 172 5.17 -2.59 -10.11
C THR A 172 3.87 -3.39 -10.16
N GLY A 173 3.42 -3.88 -9.00
CA GLY A 173 2.11 -4.49 -8.85
C GLY A 173 1.02 -3.43 -8.66
N VAL A 174 -0.15 -3.62 -9.28
CA VAL A 174 -1.31 -2.75 -9.10
C VAL A 174 -2.52 -3.58 -8.70
N TYR A 175 -3.06 -3.24 -7.54
CA TYR A 175 -4.11 -4.01 -6.89
C TYR A 175 -5.29 -3.10 -6.50
N PHE A 176 -6.45 -3.69 -6.36
CA PHE A 176 -7.65 -3.02 -5.89
C PHE A 176 -8.33 -3.80 -4.78
N ILE A 177 -8.73 -3.09 -3.74
CA ILE A 177 -9.47 -3.65 -2.61
C ILE A 177 -10.91 -3.15 -2.65
N LYS A 178 -11.84 -4.07 -2.53
CA LYS A 178 -13.27 -3.79 -2.30
C LYS A 178 -13.81 -4.69 -1.21
N LYS A 179 -14.86 -4.24 -0.54
CA LYS A 179 -15.64 -5.07 0.36
C LYS A 179 -16.77 -5.78 -0.41
N ASN A 180 -16.97 -7.04 -0.13
CA ASN A 180 -18.10 -7.83 -0.61
C ASN A 180 -18.75 -8.52 0.60
N GLN A 181 -19.91 -8.05 1.01
CA GLN A 181 -20.55 -8.45 2.29
C GLN A 181 -19.58 -8.17 3.46
N ASN A 182 -19.10 -9.22 4.13
CA ASN A 182 -18.19 -9.13 5.27
C ASN A 182 -16.70 -9.32 4.88
N ASP A 183 -16.43 -9.78 3.65
CA ASP A 183 -15.08 -10.12 3.21
C ASP A 183 -14.44 -9.00 2.40
N LEU A 184 -13.13 -8.88 2.49
CA LEU A 184 -12.36 -8.05 1.57
C LEU A 184 -11.94 -8.87 0.36
N ILE A 185 -12.10 -8.30 -0.82
CA ILE A 185 -11.62 -8.87 -2.08
C ILE A 185 -10.45 -8.05 -2.58
N PHE A 186 -9.30 -8.69 -2.64
CA PHE A 186 -8.07 -8.14 -3.19
C PHE A 186 -7.89 -8.63 -4.61
N THR A 187 -7.79 -7.73 -5.58
CA THR A 187 -7.79 -8.06 -7.01
C THR A 187 -6.57 -7.45 -7.70
N THR A 188 -5.87 -8.21 -8.54
CA THR A 188 -4.83 -7.68 -9.44
C THR A 188 -5.50 -6.88 -10.55
N LEU A 189 -5.03 -5.63 -10.79
CA LEU A 189 -5.58 -4.78 -11.85
C LEU A 189 -4.80 -4.88 -13.16
N GLU A 190 -3.53 -5.23 -13.11
CA GLU A 190 -2.62 -5.32 -14.24
C GLU A 190 -2.05 -6.74 -14.33
N GLY A 191 -1.65 -7.16 -15.53
CA GLY A 191 -1.14 -8.49 -15.81
C GLY A 191 -2.04 -9.29 -16.76
N ILE A 192 -1.49 -10.40 -17.28
CA ILE A 192 -2.19 -11.28 -18.25
C ILE A 192 -3.26 -12.10 -17.52
N ASP A 193 -2.93 -12.55 -16.30
CA ASP A 193 -3.82 -13.35 -15.45
C ASP A 193 -4.28 -12.51 -14.26
N ARG A 194 -5.52 -12.01 -14.34
CA ARG A 194 -6.13 -11.29 -13.23
C ARG A 194 -6.53 -12.28 -12.14
N LYS A 195 -5.98 -12.11 -10.95
CA LYS A 195 -6.30 -12.93 -9.78
C LYS A 195 -7.15 -12.11 -8.80
N ALA A 196 -8.04 -12.78 -8.11
CA ALA A 196 -8.78 -12.20 -6.99
C ALA A 196 -8.65 -13.12 -5.77
N PHE A 197 -8.30 -12.52 -4.63
CA PHE A 197 -8.11 -13.21 -3.37
C PHE A 197 -9.18 -12.75 -2.39
N LYS A 198 -9.83 -13.68 -1.73
CA LYS A 198 -10.80 -13.41 -0.69
C LYS A 198 -10.10 -13.37 0.66
N ILE A 199 -10.24 -12.30 1.41
CA ILE A 199 -9.75 -12.16 2.79
C ILE A 199 -10.97 -12.25 3.69
N GLU A 200 -11.15 -13.38 4.36
CA GLU A 200 -12.30 -13.66 5.22
C GLU A 200 -12.32 -12.76 6.46
N HIS A 201 -13.51 -12.44 6.92
CA HIS A 201 -13.70 -11.70 8.15
C HIS A 201 -13.36 -12.60 9.33
N GLU A 202 -12.23 -12.35 9.99
CA GLU A 202 -11.99 -12.89 11.33
C GLU A 202 -12.76 -11.99 12.31
N ASN A 203 -13.59 -12.60 13.15
CA ASN A 203 -14.24 -11.90 14.25
C ASN A 203 -13.14 -11.39 15.19
N ILE A 204 -12.97 -10.07 15.21
CA ILE A 204 -12.07 -9.34 16.11
C ILE A 204 -12.67 -9.33 17.52
#